data_63687df6f059245e717d6e92ad2b2e6c
#
_entry.id   63687df6f059245e717d6e92ad2b2e6c
#
_cell.length_a   1.000
_cell.length_b   1.000
_cell.length_c   1.000
_cell.angle_alpha   90.00
_cell.angle_beta   90.00
_cell.angle_gamma   90.00
#
_symmetry.space_group_name_H-M   'P 1'
#
loop_
_entity.id
_entity.type
_entity.pdbx_description
1 polymer ?
#
loop_
_entity_poly.entity_id
_entity_poly.type
_entity_poly.pdbx_seq_one_letter_code
_entity_poly.pdbx_strand_id
1 'polypeptide(L)'
;MFFQSRILYYKMKLQNKNLRGASIRDFRFTPLDKNSLLELYRKSRTVIDIQHPKQTGLTMRCIETVGAKRKLITTNPHIKEYDFYDENNILAVNRENPIVPTGFLESPYREISAEVYENYRIDHWLKTIFDSWVFPW
;
A
#
# COMPACT_ATOMS: atom_id res chain seq x y z
N MET A 1 3.43 11.77 -5.85
CA MET A 1 3.02 11.85 -4.42
C MET A 1 1.87 12.86 -4.31
N PHE A 2 0.89 12.65 -3.40
CA PHE A 2 -0.22 13.58 -3.16
C PHE A 2 0.12 14.56 -2.03
N PHE A 3 -0.21 15.83 -2.22
CA PHE A 3 -0.10 16.89 -1.21
C PHE A 3 -1.44 17.62 -1.06
N GLN A 4 -1.86 17.87 0.16
CA GLN A 4 -3.18 18.48 0.45
C GLN A 4 -3.32 19.90 -0.12
N SER A 5 -2.23 20.68 -0.15
CA SER A 5 -2.26 22.01 -0.75
C SER A 5 -0.88 22.47 -1.22
N ARG A 6 -0.85 23.39 -2.17
CA ARG A 6 0.38 24.03 -2.64
C ARG A 6 1.08 24.84 -1.54
N ILE A 7 0.30 25.47 -0.66
CA ILE A 7 0.81 26.28 0.46
C ILE A 7 1.55 25.35 1.43
N LEU A 8 0.95 24.20 1.76
CA LEU A 8 1.59 23.20 2.64
C LEU A 8 2.88 22.65 2.02
N TYR A 9 2.90 22.42 0.69
CA TYR A 9 4.11 21.99 -0.01
C TYR A 9 5.25 22.99 0.18
N TYR A 10 5.03 24.29 -0.06
CA TYR A 10 6.06 25.31 0.10
C TYR A 10 6.51 25.45 1.56
N LYS A 11 5.59 25.40 2.52
CA LYS A 11 5.92 25.42 3.95
C LYS A 11 6.82 24.24 4.32
N MET A 12 6.46 23.03 3.91
CA MET A 12 7.26 21.83 4.18
C MET A 12 8.59 21.83 3.42
N LYS A 13 8.66 22.38 2.22
CA LYS A 13 9.90 22.52 1.45
C LYS A 13 10.91 23.41 2.15
N LEU A 14 10.45 24.45 2.85
CA LEU A 14 11.31 25.32 3.66
C LEU A 14 11.84 24.62 4.92
N GLN A 15 11.00 23.80 5.56
CA GLN A 15 11.30 23.13 6.82
C GLN A 15 12.09 21.82 6.64
N ASN A 16 11.88 21.10 5.55
CA ASN A 16 12.45 19.77 5.32
C ASN A 16 13.51 19.79 4.22
N LYS A 17 14.77 19.55 4.63
CA LYS A 17 15.91 19.49 3.73
C LYS A 17 15.75 18.46 2.60
N ASN A 18 15.07 17.35 2.87
CA ASN A 18 14.84 16.27 1.89
C ASN A 18 13.90 16.68 0.75
N LEU A 19 13.08 17.72 0.94
CA LEU A 19 12.19 18.25 -0.10
C LEU A 19 12.84 19.37 -0.95
N ARG A 20 14.03 19.81 -0.62
CA ARG A 20 14.69 20.94 -1.31
C ARG A 20 14.92 20.66 -2.80
N GLY A 21 15.28 19.41 -3.15
CA GLY A 21 15.47 18.99 -4.54
C GLY A 21 14.19 18.62 -5.29
N ALA A 22 13.04 18.51 -4.60
CA ALA A 22 11.80 18.11 -5.24
C ALA A 22 11.14 19.26 -6.01
N SER A 23 10.65 18.97 -7.22
CA SER A 23 9.86 19.89 -8.01
C SER A 23 8.38 19.84 -7.61
N ILE A 24 7.68 20.97 -7.70
CA ILE A 24 6.22 20.99 -7.50
C ILE A 24 5.49 20.07 -8.49
N ARG A 25 6.09 19.82 -9.65
CA ARG A 25 5.54 18.92 -10.69
C ARG A 25 5.55 17.44 -10.30
N ASP A 26 6.36 17.06 -9.29
CA ASP A 26 6.44 15.69 -8.77
C ASP A 26 5.25 15.35 -7.86
N PHE A 27 4.41 16.34 -7.57
CA PHE A 27 3.30 16.22 -6.64
C PHE A 27 1.96 16.51 -7.30
N ARG A 28 0.95 15.76 -6.89
CA ARG A 28 -0.45 16.03 -7.21
C ARG A 28 -1.12 16.70 -6.02
N PHE A 29 -2.00 17.66 -6.30
CA PHE A 29 -2.76 18.41 -5.31
C PHE A 29 -4.26 18.10 -5.35
N THR A 30 -4.65 17.25 -6.29
CA THR A 30 -6.02 16.73 -6.42
C THR A 30 -5.97 15.23 -6.18
N PRO A 31 -6.83 14.66 -5.30
CA PRO A 31 -6.95 13.23 -5.12
C PRO A 31 -7.26 12.54 -6.45
N LEU A 32 -6.80 11.32 -6.61
CA LEU A 32 -7.25 10.47 -7.71
C LEU A 32 -8.67 10.02 -7.43
N ASP A 33 -9.52 10.10 -8.45
CA ASP A 33 -10.82 9.46 -8.41
C ASP A 33 -10.67 7.91 -8.45
N LYS A 34 -11.74 7.21 -8.05
CA LYS A 34 -11.73 5.75 -7.93
C LYS A 34 -11.39 5.06 -9.26
N ASN A 35 -11.91 5.55 -10.37
CA ASN A 35 -11.68 4.91 -11.67
C ASN A 35 -10.23 5.07 -12.12
N SER A 36 -9.67 6.27 -11.97
CA SER A 36 -8.24 6.51 -12.23
C SER A 36 -7.34 5.65 -11.35
N LEU A 37 -7.70 5.44 -10.08
CA LEU A 37 -6.95 4.56 -9.17
C LEU A 37 -6.99 3.10 -9.64
N LEU A 38 -8.17 2.59 -10.00
CA LEU A 38 -8.34 1.23 -10.52
C LEU A 38 -7.54 1.01 -11.82
N GLU A 39 -7.54 2.00 -12.71
CA GLU A 39 -6.74 1.96 -13.94
C GLU A 39 -5.23 1.89 -13.64
N LEU A 40 -4.75 2.63 -12.63
CA LEU A 40 -3.37 2.54 -12.21
C LEU A 40 -3.02 1.13 -11.69
N TYR A 41 -3.87 0.53 -10.85
CA TYR A 41 -3.67 -0.84 -10.40
C TYR A 41 -3.65 -1.83 -11.56
N ARG A 42 -4.58 -1.70 -12.53
CA ARG A 42 -4.64 -2.58 -13.71
C ARG A 42 -3.37 -2.51 -14.56
N LYS A 43 -2.81 -1.31 -14.73
CA LYS A 43 -1.61 -1.06 -15.55
C LYS A 43 -0.30 -1.32 -14.80
N SER A 44 -0.32 -1.40 -13.48
CA SER A 44 0.87 -1.59 -12.65
C SER A 44 1.14 -3.07 -12.44
N ARG A 45 2.40 -3.49 -12.49
CA ARG A 45 2.84 -4.83 -12.05
C ARG A 45 3.16 -4.82 -10.56
N THR A 46 3.66 -3.70 -10.06
CA THR A 46 4.14 -3.54 -8.68
C THR A 46 3.65 -2.21 -8.13
N VAL A 47 3.24 -2.19 -6.89
CA VAL A 47 2.81 -1.00 -6.14
C VAL A 47 3.80 -0.76 -5.02
N ILE A 48 4.12 0.51 -4.78
CA ILE A 48 5.01 0.92 -3.68
C ILE A 48 4.16 1.57 -2.59
N ASP A 49 4.30 1.06 -1.38
CA ASP A 49 3.69 1.61 -0.17
C ASP A 49 4.77 2.06 0.82
N ILE A 50 4.78 3.35 1.10
CA ILE A 50 5.68 3.94 2.10
C ILE A 50 4.83 4.35 3.30
N GLN A 51 4.84 3.53 4.34
CA GLN A 51 4.06 3.79 5.55
C GLN A 51 4.58 4.99 6.33
N HIS A 52 3.73 5.58 7.16
CA HIS A 52 4.19 6.58 8.12
C HIS A 52 5.08 5.91 9.20
N PRO A 53 6.23 6.50 9.60
CA PRO A 53 7.18 5.86 10.54
C PRO A 53 6.58 5.44 11.89
N LYS A 54 5.50 6.10 12.32
CA LYS A 54 4.80 5.79 13.59
C LYS A 54 3.62 4.82 13.42
N GLN A 55 3.38 4.34 12.21
CA GLN A 55 2.30 3.40 11.93
C GLN A 55 2.82 1.97 12.06
N THR A 56 2.18 1.16 12.88
CA THR A 56 2.49 -0.26 13.06
C THR A 56 1.60 -1.16 12.20
N GLY A 57 0.32 -0.81 12.05
CA GLY A 57 -0.61 -1.55 11.21
C GLY A 57 -0.38 -1.35 9.70
N LEU A 58 -1.06 -2.17 8.90
CA LEU A 58 -1.01 -2.05 7.44
C LEU A 58 -1.73 -0.78 6.97
N THR A 59 -1.25 -0.24 5.87
CA THR A 59 -2.00 0.79 5.13
C THR A 59 -3.11 0.14 4.30
N MET A 60 -4.15 0.89 3.99
CA MET A 60 -5.19 0.42 3.04
C MET A 60 -4.59 0.04 1.69
N ARG A 61 -3.49 0.70 1.28
CA ARG A 61 -2.80 0.39 0.04
C ARG A 61 -2.25 -1.02 0.00
N CYS A 62 -1.79 -1.58 1.14
CA CYS A 62 -1.34 -2.96 1.20
C CYS A 62 -2.50 -3.91 0.85
N ILE A 63 -3.65 -3.73 1.49
CA ILE A 63 -4.84 -4.56 1.25
C ILE A 63 -5.37 -4.40 -0.18
N GLU A 64 -5.46 -3.16 -0.67
CA GLU A 64 -5.87 -2.88 -2.06
C GLU A 64 -4.93 -3.53 -3.08
N THR A 65 -3.63 -3.56 -2.80
CA THR A 65 -2.62 -4.16 -3.68
C THR A 65 -2.77 -5.67 -3.74
N VAL A 66 -2.98 -6.31 -2.58
CA VAL A 66 -3.28 -7.75 -2.48
C VAL A 66 -4.57 -8.07 -3.23
N GLY A 67 -5.63 -7.28 -3.00
CA GLY A 67 -6.92 -7.43 -3.69
C GLY A 67 -6.83 -7.25 -5.21
N ALA A 68 -5.94 -6.37 -5.67
CA ALA A 68 -5.67 -6.14 -7.10
C ALA A 68 -4.74 -7.20 -7.71
N LYS A 69 -4.23 -8.16 -6.93
CA LYS A 69 -3.25 -9.18 -7.35
C LYS A 69 -2.01 -8.55 -7.99
N ARG A 70 -1.45 -7.57 -7.30
CA ARG A 70 -0.23 -6.87 -7.71
C ARG A 70 0.89 -7.09 -6.69
N LYS A 71 2.13 -7.06 -7.16
CA LYS A 71 3.28 -7.10 -6.25
C LYS A 71 3.34 -5.85 -5.41
N LEU A 72 3.79 -6.00 -4.17
CA LEU A 72 3.90 -4.92 -3.19
C LEU A 72 5.35 -4.76 -2.76
N ILE A 73 5.85 -3.53 -2.80
CA ILE A 73 7.06 -3.13 -2.11
C ILE A 73 6.63 -2.22 -0.97
N THR A 74 6.97 -2.56 0.26
CA THR A 74 6.56 -1.76 1.42
C THR A 74 7.72 -1.52 2.38
N THR A 75 7.67 -0.41 3.10
CA THR A 75 8.60 -0.13 4.20
C THR A 75 8.09 -0.64 5.55
N ASN A 76 6.95 -1.34 5.58
CA ASN A 76 6.39 -1.93 6.79
C ASN A 76 6.91 -3.35 7.01
N PRO A 77 7.78 -3.61 8.00
CA PRO A 77 8.29 -4.96 8.25
C PRO A 77 7.23 -5.92 8.80
N HIS A 78 6.17 -5.39 9.45
CA HIS A 78 5.08 -6.19 10.02
C HIS A 78 4.20 -6.87 8.97
N ILE A 79 4.34 -6.52 7.68
CA ILE A 79 3.65 -7.21 6.58
C ILE A 79 3.92 -8.72 6.58
N LYS A 80 5.07 -9.14 7.12
CA LYS A 80 5.48 -10.55 7.20
C LYS A 80 4.67 -11.38 8.20
N GLU A 81 3.94 -10.73 9.09
CA GLU A 81 3.11 -11.37 10.12
C GLU A 81 1.72 -11.78 9.60
N TYR A 82 1.40 -11.40 8.36
CA TYR A 82 0.09 -11.65 7.75
C TYR A 82 0.09 -12.92 6.90
N ASP A 83 -1.01 -13.66 6.92
CA ASP A 83 -1.18 -14.94 6.25
C ASP A 83 -1.14 -14.85 4.71
N PHE A 84 -1.40 -13.67 4.12
CA PHE A 84 -1.23 -13.42 2.69
C PHE A 84 0.22 -13.10 2.28
N TYR A 85 1.16 -13.07 3.23
CA TYR A 85 2.55 -12.77 2.90
C TYR A 85 3.19 -13.89 2.07
N ASP A 86 3.72 -13.52 0.92
CA ASP A 86 4.54 -14.38 0.05
C ASP A 86 5.72 -13.53 -0.46
N GLU A 87 6.95 -13.95 -0.21
CA GLU A 87 8.17 -13.22 -0.58
C GLU A 87 8.32 -12.99 -2.09
N ASN A 88 7.65 -13.80 -2.93
CA ASN A 88 7.59 -13.56 -4.36
C ASN A 88 6.69 -12.36 -4.71
N ASN A 89 5.67 -12.10 -3.91
CA ASN A 89 4.66 -11.06 -4.16
C ASN A 89 4.91 -9.78 -3.36
N ILE A 90 5.54 -9.91 -2.18
CA ILE A 90 5.66 -8.82 -1.20
C ILE A 90 7.10 -8.69 -0.75
N LEU A 91 7.68 -7.52 -0.98
CA LEU A 91 9.04 -7.17 -0.59
C LEU A 91 8.99 -6.08 0.49
N ALA A 92 9.41 -6.42 1.70
CA ALA A 92 9.66 -5.43 2.74
C ALA A 92 11.08 -4.87 2.59
N VAL A 93 11.19 -3.56 2.39
CA VAL A 93 12.47 -2.87 2.19
C VAL A 93 12.81 -1.96 3.36
N ASN A 94 14.11 -1.78 3.58
CA ASN A 94 14.58 -0.77 4.53
C ASN A 94 14.28 0.63 3.98
N ARG A 95 13.70 1.50 4.81
CA ARG A 95 13.33 2.88 4.41
C ARG A 95 14.53 3.73 4.02
N GLU A 96 15.65 3.59 4.74
CA GLU A 96 16.84 4.43 4.56
C GLU A 96 17.70 3.93 3.39
N ASN A 97 17.66 2.62 3.13
CA ASN A 97 18.39 2.00 2.02
C ASN A 97 17.51 0.96 1.34
N PRO A 98 16.55 1.38 0.50
CA PRO A 98 15.64 0.47 -0.17
C PRO A 98 16.36 -0.25 -1.32
N ILE A 99 16.55 -1.56 -1.16
CA ILE A 99 17.12 -2.43 -2.21
C ILE A 99 15.99 -3.26 -2.79
N VAL A 100 15.79 -3.17 -4.08
CA VAL A 100 14.79 -3.95 -4.83
C VAL A 100 15.53 -4.85 -5.82
N PRO A 101 15.56 -6.17 -5.58
CA PRO A 101 16.19 -7.11 -6.51
C PRO A 101 15.45 -7.13 -7.87
N THR A 102 16.18 -7.16 -8.96
CA THR A 102 15.60 -7.22 -10.31
C THR A 102 14.71 -8.45 -10.45
N GLY A 103 15.13 -9.61 -9.94
CA GLY A 103 14.36 -10.84 -9.97
C GLY A 103 13.00 -10.73 -9.27
N PHE A 104 12.85 -9.88 -8.24
CA PHE A 104 11.56 -9.60 -7.65
C PHE A 104 10.63 -8.92 -8.66
N LEU A 105 11.10 -7.94 -9.41
CA LEU A 105 10.29 -7.20 -10.37
C LEU A 105 9.92 -8.05 -11.60
N GLU A 106 10.80 -8.96 -12.00
CA GLU A 106 10.64 -9.79 -13.21
C GLU A 106 9.78 -11.03 -12.97
N SER A 107 9.82 -11.61 -11.76
CA SER A 107 9.05 -12.81 -11.45
C SER A 107 7.54 -12.55 -11.57
N PRO A 108 6.75 -13.52 -12.06
CA PRO A 108 5.31 -13.38 -12.16
C PRO A 108 4.68 -13.31 -10.74
N TYR A 109 3.49 -12.73 -10.66
CA TYR A 109 2.68 -12.79 -9.44
C TYR A 109 2.27 -14.23 -9.16
N ARG A 110 2.40 -14.67 -7.91
CA ARG A 110 1.93 -15.98 -7.44
C ARG A 110 0.56 -15.82 -6.81
N GLU A 111 -0.41 -16.62 -7.25
CA GLU A 111 -1.75 -16.59 -6.67
C GLU A 111 -1.70 -17.02 -5.19
N ILE A 112 -2.34 -16.25 -4.33
CA ILE A 112 -2.58 -16.62 -2.94
C ILE A 112 -3.78 -17.55 -2.86
N SER A 113 -3.89 -18.34 -1.80
CA SER A 113 -5.02 -19.26 -1.65
C SER A 113 -6.35 -18.49 -1.63
N ALA A 114 -7.40 -19.12 -2.18
CA ALA A 114 -8.74 -18.52 -2.20
C ALA A 114 -9.24 -18.21 -0.79
N GLU A 115 -8.96 -19.08 0.17
CA GLU A 115 -9.34 -18.90 1.58
C GLU A 115 -8.72 -17.64 2.17
N VAL A 116 -7.40 -17.46 2.03
CA VAL A 116 -6.71 -16.27 2.51
C VAL A 116 -7.23 -15.02 1.79
N TYR A 117 -7.42 -15.08 0.45
CA TYR A 117 -7.93 -13.95 -0.31
C TYR A 117 -9.31 -13.49 0.16
N GLU A 118 -10.24 -14.44 0.42
CA GLU A 118 -11.59 -14.15 0.89
C GLU A 118 -11.60 -13.50 2.28
N ASN A 119 -10.69 -13.85 3.19
CA ASN A 119 -10.60 -13.28 4.53
C ASN A 119 -10.36 -11.76 4.50
N TYR A 120 -9.72 -11.22 3.46
CA TYR A 120 -9.44 -9.79 3.30
C TYR A 120 -10.45 -9.04 2.44
N ARG A 121 -11.52 -9.70 2.01
CA ARG A 121 -12.63 -9.02 1.34
C ARG A 121 -13.48 -8.27 2.34
N ILE A 122 -13.97 -7.10 1.92
CA ILE A 122 -14.78 -6.24 2.78
C ILE A 122 -16.09 -6.92 3.23
N ASP A 123 -16.71 -7.71 2.37
CA ASP A 123 -17.94 -8.43 2.67
C ASP A 123 -17.71 -9.54 3.72
N HIS A 124 -16.63 -10.29 3.63
CA HIS A 124 -16.25 -11.29 4.63
C HIS A 124 -15.91 -10.61 5.97
N TRP A 125 -15.14 -9.53 5.95
CA TRP A 125 -14.80 -8.77 7.15
C TRP A 125 -16.04 -8.21 7.84
N LEU A 126 -16.99 -7.62 7.09
CA LEU A 126 -18.27 -7.16 7.64
C LEU A 126 -19.06 -8.31 8.25
N LYS A 127 -19.17 -9.44 7.54
CA LYS A 127 -19.85 -10.63 8.05
C LYS A 127 -19.25 -11.08 9.39
N THR A 128 -17.94 -11.20 9.49
CA THR A 128 -17.26 -11.60 10.72
C THR A 128 -17.58 -10.66 11.90
N ILE A 129 -17.64 -9.34 11.66
CA ILE A 129 -18.05 -8.38 12.68
C ILE A 129 -19.49 -8.61 13.11
N PHE A 130 -20.44 -8.72 12.17
CA PHE A 130 -21.86 -8.84 12.49
C PHE A 130 -22.22 -10.21 13.04
N ASP A 131 -21.61 -11.29 12.59
CA ASP A 131 -21.83 -12.63 13.13
C ASP A 131 -21.26 -12.79 14.56
N SER A 132 -20.20 -12.03 14.91
CA SER A 132 -19.67 -11.99 16.28
C SER A 132 -20.51 -11.14 17.24
N TRP A 133 -21.39 -10.28 16.72
CA TRP A 133 -22.35 -9.50 17.48
C TRP A 133 -23.69 -10.25 17.62
N VAL A 134 -23.66 -11.46 18.14
CA VAL A 134 -24.88 -12.09 18.65
C VAL A 134 -25.19 -11.33 19.95
N PHE A 135 -26.16 -10.43 19.91
CA PHE A 135 -26.71 -9.82 21.10
C PHE A 135 -27.30 -10.95 21.98
N PRO A 136 -26.80 -11.18 23.19
CA PRO A 136 -27.53 -12.00 24.15
C PRO A 136 -28.74 -11.16 24.54
N TRP A 137 -29.92 -11.56 24.08
CA TRP A 137 -31.20 -11.08 24.58
C TRP A 137 -31.42 -11.60 25.99
#